data_0c58093f4029063ed42266d5b862a9a5
#
_entry.id   0c58093f4029063ed42266d5b862a9a5
#
_cell.length_a   1.000
_cell.length_b   1.000
_cell.length_c   1.000
_cell.angle_alpha   90.00
_cell.angle_beta   90.00
_cell.angle_gamma   90.00
#
_symmetry.space_group_name_H-M   'P 1'
#
loop_
_entity.id
_entity.type
_entity.pdbx_description
1 polymer ?
#
loop_
_entity_poly.entity_id
_entity_poly.type
_entity_poly.pdbx_seq_one_letter_code
_entity_poly.pdbx_strand_id
1 'polypeptide(L)'
;MNLKFGWNRRSFLAAVGAISGGLFAPSGLNATGTFGKKSKSSMPPVDGSPIVPITTGLGSTGDIYAELGITPLVNINGTLTVIGGSVMKPEVMELIRRGNQHCVSIDELEIAAGKFIAKLCKSPAGYTGLVTGGAAAAMVVGYAGMMTEDLAPRMRDIPDVSGFPRNEVIIQKSHRYPFDHQIRQTGAKLIEVETREEMIAAINPKTVAIHFTNILSDKGKVSGPETVAIAKAHNIYTFNDAAADVPPKERLWEYPAIGFDMVTFSGGKDIRGPQASGVLIGKEELIHYSLLNMSPQEDRIGRCCKVGKETIFGLLKALELFVNEDFDAELSKYDARAQIITDAVKKFGVTPLPRVFDPQALGNVTPRYSWHIDPAKLNITGPEVIQKLADTRPIGIGSMGAGASGMRGRNPDAAAVDDHGGHHGPPRNPNSFGFALWQLKEGEDKLIADRLVEIFNAVLKA
;
A
#
# COMPACT_ATOMS: atom_id res chain seq x y z
N MET A 1 -28.28 48.03 -11.65
CA MET A 1 -28.14 48.27 -10.21
C MET A 1 -26.98 47.37 -9.71
N ASN A 2 -25.76 47.95 -9.69
CA ASN A 2 -24.52 47.21 -9.39
C ASN A 2 -24.24 47.36 -7.90
N LEU A 3 -24.43 46.29 -7.13
CA LEU A 3 -23.97 46.21 -5.73
C LEU A 3 -22.56 45.65 -5.69
N LYS A 4 -21.56 46.52 -5.54
CA LYS A 4 -20.19 46.15 -5.18
C LYS A 4 -20.12 45.93 -3.68
N PHE A 5 -20.01 44.68 -3.21
CA PHE A 5 -19.59 44.37 -1.86
C PHE A 5 -18.05 44.43 -1.78
N GLY A 6 -17.55 45.51 -1.28
CA GLY A 6 -16.13 45.71 -0.96
C GLY A 6 -15.82 45.20 0.44
N TRP A 7 -15.31 43.99 0.58
CA TRP A 7 -14.68 43.54 1.82
C TRP A 7 -13.20 43.94 1.79
N ASN A 8 -12.78 44.73 2.78
CA ASN A 8 -11.37 45.05 2.88
C ASN A 8 -10.66 44.02 3.78
N ARG A 9 -9.36 43.79 3.50
CA ARG A 9 -8.52 42.78 4.19
C ARG A 9 -8.53 42.92 5.72
N ARG A 10 -8.71 44.11 6.27
CA ARG A 10 -8.75 44.34 7.73
C ARG A 10 -10.00 43.80 8.39
N SER A 11 -11.14 43.88 7.72
CA SER A 11 -12.41 43.36 8.24
C SER A 11 -12.43 41.81 8.25
N PHE A 12 -11.77 41.18 7.28
CA PHE A 12 -11.62 39.70 7.24
C PHE A 12 -10.71 39.20 8.37
N LEU A 13 -9.58 39.87 8.62
CA LEU A 13 -8.65 39.51 9.69
C LEU A 13 -9.24 39.74 11.10
N ALA A 14 -10.11 40.73 11.27
CA ALA A 14 -10.81 40.95 12.56
C ALA A 14 -11.86 39.85 12.83
N ALA A 15 -12.53 39.34 11.80
CA ALA A 15 -13.53 38.27 11.95
C ALA A 15 -12.87 36.90 12.27
N VAL A 16 -11.70 36.62 11.69
CA VAL A 16 -10.92 35.39 11.98
C VAL A 16 -10.25 35.47 13.35
N GLY A 17 -9.82 36.64 13.78
CA GLY A 17 -9.22 36.84 15.11
C GLY A 17 -10.18 36.69 16.29
N ALA A 18 -11.49 36.87 16.07
CA ALA A 18 -12.51 36.75 17.11
C ALA A 18 -12.91 35.30 17.42
N ILE A 19 -12.62 34.34 16.50
CA ILE A 19 -12.93 32.92 16.66
C ILE A 19 -11.75 32.15 17.27
N SER A 20 -10.52 32.67 17.19
CA SER A 20 -9.30 32.01 17.68
C SER A 20 -8.81 32.47 19.05
N GLY A 21 -9.56 33.37 19.75
CA GLY A 21 -9.20 33.94 21.05
C GLY A 21 -9.57 33.10 22.27
N GLY A 22 -9.86 31.82 22.13
CA GLY A 22 -10.23 30.93 23.23
C GLY A 22 -9.24 29.77 23.39
N LEU A 23 -8.28 29.94 24.32
CA LEU A 23 -7.63 28.87 25.06
C LEU A 23 -6.85 27.79 24.28
N PHE A 24 -5.61 28.10 23.88
CA PHE A 24 -4.54 27.09 23.88
C PHE A 24 -3.25 27.72 24.46
N ALA A 25 -3.10 27.55 25.75
CA ALA A 25 -1.76 27.65 26.36
C ALA A 25 -1.01 26.35 26.00
N PRO A 26 0.26 26.38 25.60
CA PRO A 26 1.03 25.17 25.40
C PRO A 26 1.32 24.54 26.76
N SER A 27 0.59 23.47 27.11
CA SER A 27 0.97 22.62 28.22
C SER A 27 2.21 21.83 27.81
N GLY A 28 3.35 22.17 28.42
CA GLY A 28 4.60 21.43 28.24
C GLY A 28 4.40 19.95 28.56
N LEU A 29 4.65 19.10 27.59
CA LEU A 29 4.74 17.66 27.77
C LEU A 29 6.06 17.32 28.45
N ASN A 30 6.03 17.17 29.78
CA ASN A 30 7.09 16.52 30.52
C ASN A 30 7.06 15.01 30.24
N ALA A 31 8.13 14.48 29.72
CA ALA A 31 8.32 13.10 29.30
C ALA A 31 8.43 12.07 30.44
N THR A 32 7.86 12.32 31.63
CA THR A 32 7.84 11.38 32.76
C THR A 32 6.42 11.19 33.31
N GLY A 33 5.45 10.95 32.45
CA GLY A 33 4.09 10.64 32.86
C GLY A 33 3.91 9.15 33.15
N THR A 34 3.98 8.74 34.40
CA THR A 34 3.35 7.51 34.88
C THR A 34 1.89 7.49 34.48
N PHE A 35 1.48 6.53 33.69
CA PHE A 35 0.08 6.35 33.27
C PHE A 35 -0.78 6.15 34.51
N GLY A 36 -1.59 7.16 34.84
CA GLY A 36 -2.61 7.10 35.86
C GLY A 36 -3.61 5.99 35.57
N LYS A 37 -4.18 5.43 36.67
CA LYS A 37 -5.19 4.38 36.68
C LYS A 37 -6.22 4.54 35.57
N LYS A 38 -6.50 3.43 34.84
CA LYS A 38 -7.58 3.32 33.88
C LYS A 38 -8.86 3.94 34.42
N SER A 39 -9.23 5.13 33.94
CA SER A 39 -10.57 5.64 34.06
C SER A 39 -11.47 4.67 33.31
N LYS A 40 -12.45 4.09 33.96
CA LYS A 40 -13.51 3.35 33.29
C LYS A 40 -14.22 4.36 32.38
N SER A 41 -14.05 4.23 31.07
CA SER A 41 -14.80 5.02 30.10
C SER A 41 -16.28 4.91 30.43
N SER A 42 -16.92 6.05 30.71
CA SER A 42 -18.38 6.13 30.91
C SER A 42 -19.14 6.16 29.58
N MET A 43 -18.45 5.98 28.46
CA MET A 43 -19.09 5.93 27.15
C MET A 43 -19.85 4.60 26.99
N PRO A 44 -21.07 4.64 26.42
CA PRO A 44 -21.80 3.42 26.12
C PRO A 44 -20.93 2.52 25.21
N PRO A 45 -21.02 1.18 25.36
CA PRO A 45 -20.29 0.26 24.51
C PRO A 45 -20.65 0.53 23.05
N VAL A 46 -19.66 0.38 22.17
CA VAL A 46 -19.85 0.47 20.72
C VAL A 46 -20.94 -0.52 20.33
N ASP A 47 -22.09 0.01 19.94
CA ASP A 47 -23.27 -0.78 19.65
C ASP A 47 -23.07 -1.62 18.38
N GLY A 48 -23.52 -2.89 18.45
CA GLY A 48 -23.65 -3.78 17.29
C GLY A 48 -24.86 -3.42 16.42
N SER A 49 -25.15 -2.12 16.22
CA SER A 49 -26.27 -1.65 15.42
C SER A 49 -26.32 -2.36 14.08
N PRO A 50 -27.49 -2.83 13.65
CA PRO A 50 -27.64 -3.51 12.37
C PRO A 50 -27.20 -2.61 11.21
N ILE A 51 -26.77 -3.21 10.12
CA ILE A 51 -26.52 -2.49 8.86
C ILE A 51 -27.80 -1.75 8.49
N VAL A 52 -27.73 -0.42 8.42
CA VAL A 52 -28.87 0.40 8.04
C VAL A 52 -29.17 0.18 6.56
N PRO A 53 -30.39 -0.29 6.19
CA PRO A 53 -30.75 -0.43 4.79
C PRO A 53 -30.76 0.93 4.09
N ILE A 54 -30.12 1.00 2.93
CA ILE A 54 -30.19 2.18 2.05
C ILE A 54 -31.44 2.01 1.18
N THR A 55 -32.47 2.79 1.45
CA THR A 55 -33.78 2.66 0.77
C THR A 55 -33.99 3.71 -0.31
N THR A 56 -33.18 4.73 -0.39
CA THR A 56 -33.27 5.81 -1.37
C THR A 56 -31.89 6.30 -1.80
N GLY A 57 -31.76 6.81 -3.02
CA GLY A 57 -30.51 7.35 -3.57
C GLY A 57 -29.50 6.27 -3.92
N LEU A 58 -28.22 6.62 -3.92
CA LEU A 58 -27.12 5.72 -4.28
C LEU A 58 -27.08 4.50 -3.33
N GLY A 59 -27.09 3.32 -3.90
CA GLY A 59 -27.09 2.03 -3.19
C GLY A 59 -28.49 1.49 -2.89
N SER A 60 -29.57 2.19 -3.25
CA SER A 60 -30.94 1.77 -2.97
C SER A 60 -31.38 0.53 -3.77
N THR A 61 -30.76 0.27 -4.92
CA THR A 61 -31.02 -0.95 -5.73
C THR A 61 -30.20 -2.14 -5.25
N GLY A 62 -29.21 -1.93 -4.38
CA GLY A 62 -28.24 -2.94 -3.95
C GLY A 62 -27.06 -3.16 -4.92
N ASP A 63 -27.11 -2.59 -6.14
CA ASP A 63 -26.02 -2.64 -7.12
C ASP A 63 -25.50 -1.22 -7.42
N ILE A 64 -24.60 -0.75 -6.56
CA ILE A 64 -23.98 0.56 -6.67
C ILE A 64 -23.16 0.75 -7.95
N TYR A 65 -22.64 -0.33 -8.52
CA TYR A 65 -21.85 -0.26 -9.75
C TYR A 65 -22.73 -0.03 -10.96
N ALA A 66 -23.87 -0.75 -11.04
CA ALA A 66 -24.87 -0.52 -12.07
C ALA A 66 -25.47 0.89 -11.97
N GLU A 67 -25.75 1.39 -10.76
CA GLU A 67 -26.24 2.77 -10.52
C GLU A 67 -25.27 3.84 -11.03
N LEU A 68 -23.96 3.59 -10.97
CA LEU A 68 -22.89 4.46 -11.45
C LEU A 68 -22.49 4.18 -12.90
N GLY A 69 -23.09 3.19 -13.57
CA GLY A 69 -22.71 2.79 -14.93
C GLY A 69 -21.30 2.18 -15.03
N ILE A 70 -20.80 1.57 -13.94
CA ILE A 70 -19.48 0.96 -13.87
C ILE A 70 -19.61 -0.57 -13.93
N THR A 71 -18.69 -1.21 -14.66
CA THR A 71 -18.58 -2.69 -14.67
C THR A 71 -17.64 -3.14 -13.55
N PRO A 72 -18.11 -3.89 -12.53
CA PRO A 72 -17.24 -4.49 -11.55
C PRO A 72 -16.33 -5.55 -12.15
N LEU A 73 -15.22 -5.86 -11.48
CA LEU A 73 -14.22 -6.81 -11.94
C LEU A 73 -14.00 -7.92 -10.90
N VAL A 74 -13.90 -9.17 -11.39
CA VAL A 74 -13.27 -10.25 -10.63
C VAL A 74 -11.75 -10.15 -10.85
N ASN A 75 -11.02 -9.94 -9.76
CA ASN A 75 -9.60 -9.70 -9.82
C ASN A 75 -8.79 -10.99 -9.88
N ILE A 76 -8.19 -11.27 -11.03
CA ILE A 76 -7.28 -12.40 -11.27
C ILE A 76 -5.81 -11.97 -11.49
N ASN A 77 -5.51 -10.68 -11.32
CA ASN A 77 -4.17 -10.14 -11.63
C ASN A 77 -3.29 -9.90 -10.38
N GLY A 78 -3.90 -9.60 -9.24
CA GLY A 78 -3.21 -9.17 -8.03
C GLY A 78 -3.53 -7.73 -7.63
N THR A 79 -2.71 -7.13 -6.77
CA THR A 79 -2.97 -5.88 -6.07
C THR A 79 -2.59 -4.63 -6.86
N LEU A 80 -3.21 -4.43 -8.02
CA LEU A 80 -2.98 -3.25 -8.86
C LEU A 80 -3.84 -2.08 -8.41
N THR A 81 -3.24 -0.89 -8.24
CA THR A 81 -3.95 0.33 -7.84
C THR A 81 -5.10 0.68 -8.78
N VAL A 82 -4.90 0.49 -10.09
CA VAL A 82 -5.88 0.84 -11.14
C VAL A 82 -7.18 0.04 -11.05
N ILE A 83 -7.19 -1.11 -10.41
CA ILE A 83 -8.37 -1.94 -10.19
C ILE A 83 -8.81 -1.99 -8.72
N GLY A 84 -8.33 -1.07 -7.89
CA GLY A 84 -8.74 -0.94 -6.50
C GLY A 84 -7.90 -1.73 -5.49
N GLY A 85 -6.76 -2.29 -5.91
CA GLY A 85 -5.85 -3.03 -5.02
C GLY A 85 -6.40 -4.39 -4.61
N SER A 86 -6.84 -4.53 -3.38
CA SER A 86 -7.45 -5.74 -2.82
C SER A 86 -8.85 -5.47 -2.24
N VAL A 87 -9.63 -6.54 -2.07
CA VAL A 87 -10.93 -6.46 -1.39
C VAL A 87 -10.73 -6.76 0.09
N MET A 88 -11.17 -5.82 0.95
CA MET A 88 -11.11 -5.98 2.40
C MET A 88 -11.99 -7.14 2.87
N LYS A 89 -11.53 -7.85 3.92
CA LYS A 89 -12.33 -8.89 4.58
C LYS A 89 -13.52 -8.26 5.34
N PRO A 90 -14.65 -8.97 5.53
CA PRO A 90 -15.84 -8.43 6.23
C PRO A 90 -15.52 -7.89 7.62
N GLU A 91 -14.61 -8.52 8.36
CA GLU A 91 -14.20 -8.12 9.71
C GLU A 91 -13.47 -6.75 9.70
N VAL A 92 -12.78 -6.43 8.62
CA VAL A 92 -12.15 -5.12 8.42
C VAL A 92 -13.21 -4.05 8.28
N MET A 93 -14.20 -4.29 7.41
CA MET A 93 -15.33 -3.38 7.21
C MET A 93 -16.14 -3.17 8.51
N GLU A 94 -16.35 -4.23 9.29
CA GLU A 94 -17.05 -4.15 10.56
C GLU A 94 -16.28 -3.31 11.59
N LEU A 95 -14.93 -3.46 11.68
CA LEU A 95 -14.15 -2.62 12.59
C LEU A 95 -14.15 -1.15 12.17
N ILE A 96 -14.10 -0.86 10.86
CA ILE A 96 -14.25 0.50 10.33
C ILE A 96 -15.61 1.08 10.79
N ARG A 97 -16.69 0.34 10.62
CA ARG A 97 -18.04 0.77 11.02
C ARG A 97 -18.12 1.10 12.52
N ARG A 98 -17.56 0.23 13.38
CA ARG A 98 -17.52 0.46 14.84
C ARG A 98 -16.63 1.65 15.19
N GLY A 99 -15.44 1.73 14.63
CA GLY A 99 -14.51 2.84 14.90
C GLY A 99 -15.06 4.21 14.48
N ASN A 100 -16.00 4.22 13.53
CA ASN A 100 -16.61 5.47 13.06
C ASN A 100 -17.75 6.00 13.94
N GLN A 101 -18.12 5.32 15.02
CA GLN A 101 -19.21 5.75 15.91
C GLN A 101 -18.80 6.92 16.83
N HIS A 102 -17.50 7.13 17.03
CA HIS A 102 -17.00 8.18 17.92
C HIS A 102 -15.92 9.05 17.24
N CYS A 103 -15.85 10.31 17.65
CA CYS A 103 -14.71 11.16 17.36
C CYS A 103 -13.59 10.87 18.37
N VAL A 104 -12.35 10.89 17.92
CA VAL A 104 -11.15 10.66 18.75
C VAL A 104 -10.05 11.61 18.33
N SER A 105 -9.08 11.85 19.20
CA SER A 105 -7.83 12.51 18.83
C SER A 105 -7.08 11.61 17.84
N ILE A 106 -6.77 12.11 16.66
CA ILE A 106 -6.04 11.34 15.64
C ILE A 106 -4.61 11.08 16.09
N ASP A 107 -3.95 12.03 16.74
CA ASP A 107 -2.59 11.84 17.27
C ASP A 107 -2.55 10.71 18.32
N GLU A 108 -3.50 10.72 19.27
CA GLU A 108 -3.59 9.65 20.26
C GLU A 108 -3.90 8.28 19.62
N LEU A 109 -4.76 8.27 18.59
CA LEU A 109 -5.10 7.06 17.86
C LEU A 109 -3.89 6.52 17.09
N GLU A 110 -3.12 7.38 16.41
CA GLU A 110 -1.89 7.00 15.70
C GLU A 110 -0.82 6.43 16.65
N ILE A 111 -0.62 7.07 17.81
CA ILE A 111 0.31 6.57 18.83
C ILE A 111 -0.13 5.19 19.35
N ALA A 112 -1.42 5.00 19.60
CA ALA A 112 -1.96 3.72 20.03
C ALA A 112 -1.85 2.65 18.92
N ALA A 113 -2.14 3.03 17.69
CA ALA A 113 -2.00 2.19 16.50
C ALA A 113 -0.54 1.77 16.29
N GLY A 114 0.40 2.69 16.46
CA GLY A 114 1.83 2.39 16.36
C GLY A 114 2.30 1.32 17.34
N LYS A 115 1.85 1.39 18.58
CA LYS A 115 2.14 0.36 19.61
C LYS A 115 1.50 -0.98 19.25
N PHE A 116 0.29 -0.96 18.71
CA PHE A 116 -0.39 -2.18 18.25
C PHE A 116 0.32 -2.83 17.06
N ILE A 117 0.75 -2.04 16.08
CA ILE A 117 1.54 -2.48 14.93
C ILE A 117 2.86 -3.11 15.41
N ALA A 118 3.61 -2.40 16.27
CA ALA A 118 4.87 -2.90 16.80
C ALA A 118 4.72 -4.26 17.49
N LYS A 119 3.65 -4.44 18.26
CA LYS A 119 3.34 -5.72 18.90
C LYS A 119 3.04 -6.83 17.88
N LEU A 120 2.16 -6.56 16.89
CA LEU A 120 1.80 -7.54 15.86
C LEU A 120 2.98 -7.94 15.00
N CYS A 121 3.79 -6.95 14.60
CA CYS A 121 4.96 -7.14 13.75
C CYS A 121 6.21 -7.53 14.54
N LYS A 122 6.09 -7.91 15.82
CA LYS A 122 7.21 -8.34 16.67
C LYS A 122 8.44 -7.43 16.55
N SER A 123 8.18 -6.12 16.48
CA SER A 123 9.22 -5.12 16.21
C SER A 123 10.30 -5.12 17.28
N PRO A 124 11.56 -4.80 16.94
CA PRO A 124 12.65 -4.69 17.91
C PRO A 124 12.33 -3.66 19.01
N ALA A 125 13.00 -3.78 20.17
CA ALA A 125 12.89 -2.79 21.24
C ALA A 125 13.28 -1.39 20.74
N GLY A 126 12.52 -0.35 21.11
CA GLY A 126 12.71 1.02 20.65
C GLY A 126 12.14 1.32 19.26
N TYR A 127 11.37 0.37 18.70
CA TYR A 127 10.61 0.58 17.46
C TYR A 127 9.12 0.69 17.76
N THR A 128 8.44 1.48 16.92
CA THR A 128 6.99 1.62 16.91
C THR A 128 6.49 1.67 15.47
N GLY A 129 5.18 1.76 15.28
CA GLY A 129 4.57 1.89 13.96
C GLY A 129 3.87 3.22 13.75
N LEU A 130 3.46 3.46 12.50
CA LEU A 130 2.62 4.58 12.09
C LEU A 130 1.72 4.11 10.93
N VAL A 131 0.45 4.51 10.96
CA VAL A 131 -0.44 4.33 9.84
C VAL A 131 -0.28 5.51 8.88
N THR A 132 -0.09 5.23 7.60
CA THR A 132 0.09 6.27 6.57
C THR A 132 -0.92 6.09 5.45
N GLY A 133 -1.08 7.09 4.60
CA GLY A 133 -1.93 7.04 3.40
C GLY A 133 -1.39 6.16 2.26
N GLY A 134 -0.59 5.15 2.59
CA GLY A 134 0.09 4.24 1.67
C GLY A 134 1.60 4.25 1.88
N ALA A 135 2.32 3.24 1.34
CA ALA A 135 3.78 3.17 1.43
C ALA A 135 4.47 4.39 0.78
N ALA A 136 3.92 4.92 -0.30
CA ALA A 136 4.41 6.14 -0.93
C ALA A 136 4.32 7.34 0.04
N ALA A 137 3.19 7.50 0.73
CA ALA A 137 3.04 8.52 1.77
C ALA A 137 4.01 8.30 2.95
N ALA A 138 4.26 7.04 3.32
CA ALA A 138 5.24 6.69 4.35
C ALA A 138 6.65 7.16 3.98
N MET A 139 7.05 7.01 2.71
CA MET A 139 8.33 7.57 2.23
C MET A 139 8.36 9.09 2.37
N VAL A 140 7.32 9.81 1.94
CA VAL A 140 7.26 11.28 2.07
C VAL A 140 7.43 11.71 3.52
N VAL A 141 6.62 11.20 4.43
CA VAL A 141 6.67 11.63 5.83
C VAL A 141 7.91 11.12 6.57
N GLY A 142 8.41 9.93 6.19
CA GLY A 142 9.64 9.36 6.76
C GLY A 142 10.88 10.18 6.42
N TYR A 143 11.08 10.51 5.14
CA TYR A 143 12.20 11.37 4.75
C TYR A 143 12.06 12.80 5.24
N ALA A 144 10.85 13.36 5.24
CA ALA A 144 10.59 14.64 5.86
C ALA A 144 10.99 14.61 7.34
N GLY A 145 10.56 13.58 8.09
CA GLY A 145 10.92 13.41 9.51
C GLY A 145 12.43 13.32 9.73
N MET A 146 13.14 12.52 8.93
CA MET A 146 14.60 12.39 9.02
C MET A 146 15.34 13.71 8.79
N MET A 147 14.81 14.60 7.94
CA MET A 147 15.44 15.89 7.62
C MET A 147 15.05 17.02 8.58
N THR A 148 13.81 17.00 9.06
CA THR A 148 13.26 18.08 9.89
C THR A 148 13.44 17.85 11.37
N GLU A 149 13.55 16.58 11.80
CA GLU A 149 13.51 16.20 13.21
C GLU A 149 12.22 16.76 13.86
N ASP A 150 12.29 17.37 15.05
CA ASP A 150 11.18 18.05 15.74
C ASP A 150 11.12 19.57 15.47
N LEU A 151 11.88 20.05 14.48
CA LEU A 151 12.03 21.47 14.20
C LEU A 151 10.92 22.03 13.30
N ALA A 152 9.91 22.62 13.89
CA ALA A 152 8.75 23.19 13.19
C ALA A 152 9.09 24.17 12.04
N PRO A 153 10.14 25.02 12.09
CA PRO A 153 10.53 25.81 10.93
C PRO A 153 10.90 24.96 9.73
N ARG A 154 11.75 23.94 9.90
CA ARG A 154 12.16 23.02 8.81
C ARG A 154 10.96 22.29 8.22
N MET A 155 9.99 21.87 9.04
CA MET A 155 8.78 21.19 8.57
C MET A 155 7.95 22.07 7.62
N ARG A 156 7.97 23.42 7.80
CA ARG A 156 7.26 24.37 6.94
C ARG A 156 8.03 24.70 5.66
N ASP A 157 9.36 24.64 5.74
CA ASP A 157 10.21 24.98 4.60
C ASP A 157 10.19 23.90 3.50
N ILE A 158 9.95 22.61 3.87
CA ILE A 158 9.86 21.54 2.89
C ILE A 158 8.81 21.90 1.81
N PRO A 159 9.14 21.78 0.50
CA PRO A 159 10.29 21.07 -0.08
C PRO A 159 11.55 21.91 -0.32
N ASP A 160 11.64 23.16 0.15
CA ASP A 160 12.91 23.89 0.11
C ASP A 160 13.81 23.46 1.27
N VAL A 161 14.72 22.55 0.96
CA VAL A 161 15.70 22.00 1.91
C VAL A 161 17.10 22.59 1.72
N SER A 162 17.23 23.72 1.00
CA SER A 162 18.52 24.35 0.69
C SER A 162 19.28 24.79 1.94
N GLY A 163 18.57 25.20 2.99
CA GLY A 163 19.11 25.57 4.28
C GLY A 163 19.27 24.41 5.28
N PHE A 164 18.96 23.17 4.91
CA PHE A 164 19.02 22.06 5.84
C PHE A 164 20.44 21.49 5.96
N PRO A 165 20.88 21.08 7.16
CA PRO A 165 22.19 20.50 7.36
C PRO A 165 22.34 19.15 6.64
N ARG A 166 21.26 18.38 6.52
CA ARG A 166 21.19 17.08 5.85
C ARG A 166 20.01 17.05 4.89
N ASN A 167 20.26 16.78 3.61
CA ASN A 167 19.23 16.77 2.55
C ASN A 167 19.58 15.83 1.38
N GLU A 168 20.59 14.95 1.54
CA GLU A 168 21.00 14.01 0.52
C GLU A 168 20.64 12.59 0.93
N VAL A 169 20.09 11.81 0.00
CA VAL A 169 19.74 10.40 0.18
C VAL A 169 20.50 9.58 -0.84
N ILE A 170 21.29 8.62 -0.36
CA ILE A 170 22.05 7.70 -1.21
C ILE A 170 21.12 6.55 -1.64
N ILE A 171 21.19 6.17 -2.91
CA ILE A 171 20.45 5.05 -3.50
C ILE A 171 21.31 4.31 -4.51
N GLN A 172 21.23 2.98 -4.58
CA GLN A 172 21.86 2.21 -5.65
C GLN A 172 21.16 2.52 -6.98
N LYS A 173 21.91 2.68 -8.07
CA LYS A 173 21.36 2.92 -9.43
C LYS A 173 20.38 1.83 -9.83
N SER A 174 20.73 0.57 -9.52
CA SER A 174 19.88 -0.60 -9.74
C SER A 174 18.59 -0.61 -8.88
N HIS A 175 18.51 0.19 -7.81
CA HIS A 175 17.35 0.35 -6.95
C HIS A 175 16.46 1.54 -7.35
N ARG A 176 16.82 2.29 -8.43
CA ARG A 176 15.99 3.38 -8.94
C ARG A 176 14.70 2.84 -9.54
N TYR A 177 13.57 3.45 -9.22
CA TYR A 177 12.23 3.03 -9.62
C TYR A 177 11.23 4.20 -9.54
N PRO A 178 10.01 4.07 -10.12
CA PRO A 178 9.07 5.20 -10.20
C PRO A 178 8.71 5.83 -8.85
N PHE A 179 8.71 5.05 -7.76
CA PHE A 179 8.32 5.52 -6.42
C PHE A 179 9.44 6.25 -5.67
N ASP A 180 10.68 6.28 -6.17
CA ASP A 180 11.72 7.15 -5.60
C ASP A 180 11.39 8.65 -5.79
N HIS A 181 10.37 8.94 -6.61
CA HIS A 181 9.81 10.27 -6.75
C HIS A 181 9.36 10.84 -5.41
N GLN A 182 8.84 10.01 -4.50
CA GLN A 182 8.40 10.43 -3.17
C GLN A 182 9.54 10.96 -2.30
N ILE A 183 10.76 10.44 -2.48
CA ILE A 183 11.96 10.97 -1.83
C ILE A 183 12.24 12.38 -2.37
N ARG A 184 12.27 12.53 -3.70
CA ARG A 184 12.51 13.83 -4.35
C ARG A 184 11.43 14.86 -4.07
N GLN A 185 10.19 14.41 -3.85
CA GLN A 185 9.06 15.29 -3.48
C GLN A 185 9.31 16.04 -2.17
N THR A 186 10.12 15.48 -1.26
CA THR A 186 10.51 16.18 -0.01
C THR A 186 11.59 17.23 -0.20
N GLY A 187 12.09 17.42 -1.42
CA GLY A 187 13.23 18.27 -1.73
C GLY A 187 14.59 17.57 -1.57
N ALA A 188 14.62 16.35 -1.04
CA ALA A 188 15.85 15.60 -0.87
C ALA A 188 16.51 15.29 -2.23
N LYS A 189 17.84 15.42 -2.28
CA LYS A 189 18.64 15.11 -3.45
C LYS A 189 19.04 13.64 -3.43
N LEU A 190 18.74 12.89 -4.50
CA LEU A 190 19.22 11.53 -4.65
C LEU A 190 20.68 11.51 -5.13
N ILE A 191 21.51 10.74 -4.44
CA ILE A 191 22.92 10.47 -4.78
C ILE A 191 22.99 9.02 -5.23
N GLU A 192 23.23 8.82 -6.52
CA GLU A 192 23.24 7.51 -7.15
C GLU A 192 24.63 6.88 -7.05
N VAL A 193 24.66 5.67 -6.52
CA VAL A 193 25.84 4.82 -6.37
C VAL A 193 25.50 3.39 -6.80
N GLU A 194 26.49 2.52 -6.94
CA GLU A 194 26.21 1.11 -7.25
C GLU A 194 27.01 0.15 -6.37
N THR A 195 28.25 0.47 -6.05
CA THR A 195 29.11 -0.42 -5.28
C THR A 195 29.22 0.03 -3.82
N ARG A 196 29.72 -0.87 -2.98
CA ARG A 196 30.01 -0.59 -1.58
C ARG A 196 30.98 0.59 -1.41
N GLU A 197 32.02 0.61 -2.21
CA GLU A 197 33.07 1.65 -2.20
C GLU A 197 32.49 3.00 -2.61
N GLU A 198 31.66 3.04 -3.67
CA GLU A 198 30.96 4.25 -4.11
C GLU A 198 29.99 4.73 -3.03
N MET A 199 29.26 3.81 -2.37
CA MET A 199 28.32 4.13 -1.30
C MET A 199 29.03 4.81 -0.12
N ILE A 200 30.14 4.26 0.34
CA ILE A 200 30.95 4.84 1.43
C ILE A 200 31.55 6.19 1.00
N ALA A 201 32.08 6.29 -0.21
CA ALA A 201 32.67 7.52 -0.72
C ALA A 201 31.65 8.66 -0.91
N ALA A 202 30.39 8.33 -1.15
CA ALA A 202 29.31 9.32 -1.31
C ALA A 202 28.81 9.89 0.02
N ILE A 203 29.10 9.24 1.15
CA ILE A 203 28.69 9.72 2.47
C ILE A 203 29.46 11.00 2.80
N ASN A 204 28.71 12.05 3.15
CA ASN A 204 29.23 13.36 3.50
C ASN A 204 28.34 14.02 4.57
N PRO A 205 28.69 15.20 5.11
CA PRO A 205 27.88 15.86 6.15
C PRO A 205 26.44 16.17 5.76
N LYS A 206 26.10 16.21 4.47
CA LYS A 206 24.72 16.43 4.00
C LYS A 206 23.92 15.14 3.86
N THR A 207 24.54 13.99 4.01
CA THR A 207 23.86 12.70 3.88
C THR A 207 22.90 12.50 5.07
N VAL A 208 21.61 12.30 4.77
CA VAL A 208 20.58 12.00 5.77
C VAL A 208 20.33 10.51 5.90
N ALA A 209 20.26 9.80 4.78
CA ALA A 209 19.92 8.37 4.76
C ALA A 209 20.46 7.62 3.56
N ILE A 210 20.46 6.29 3.66
CA ILE A 210 20.57 5.36 2.52
C ILE A 210 19.18 4.74 2.29
N HIS A 211 18.68 4.84 1.06
CA HIS A 211 17.45 4.18 0.62
C HIS A 211 17.74 2.78 0.09
N PHE A 212 16.91 1.82 0.49
CA PHE A 212 16.95 0.44 -0.01
C PHE A 212 15.59 0.08 -0.60
N THR A 213 15.55 -0.34 -1.88
CA THR A 213 14.33 -0.80 -2.55
C THR A 213 14.31 -2.32 -2.51
N ASN A 214 13.56 -2.90 -1.57
CA ASN A 214 13.67 -4.33 -1.25
C ASN A 214 13.32 -5.25 -2.44
N ILE A 215 12.30 -4.90 -3.21
CA ILE A 215 11.89 -5.68 -4.41
C ILE A 215 12.99 -5.75 -5.48
N LEU A 216 14.00 -4.90 -5.42
CA LEU A 216 15.15 -4.86 -6.34
C LEU A 216 16.45 -5.33 -5.69
N SER A 217 16.37 -5.96 -4.52
CA SER A 217 17.56 -6.37 -3.76
C SER A 217 18.48 -7.37 -4.49
N ASP A 218 17.94 -8.13 -5.45
CA ASP A 218 18.69 -9.04 -6.32
C ASP A 218 19.48 -8.32 -7.43
N LYS A 219 19.15 -7.07 -7.71
CA LYS A 219 19.82 -6.24 -8.74
C LYS A 219 20.93 -5.38 -8.16
N GLY A 220 20.81 -5.04 -6.87
CA GLY A 220 21.79 -4.23 -6.15
C GLY A 220 23.07 -4.98 -5.82
N LYS A 221 24.20 -4.27 -5.78
CA LYS A 221 25.51 -4.83 -5.38
C LYS A 221 25.75 -4.78 -3.87
N VAL A 222 24.99 -3.95 -3.15
CA VAL A 222 25.05 -3.81 -1.69
C VAL A 222 23.78 -4.35 -1.10
N SER A 223 23.89 -5.41 -0.30
CA SER A 223 22.76 -6.08 0.34
C SER A 223 22.12 -5.22 1.44
N GLY A 224 20.89 -5.58 1.87
CA GLY A 224 20.20 -4.89 2.96
C GLY A 224 21.01 -4.86 4.27
N PRO A 225 21.49 -6.02 4.78
CA PRO A 225 22.34 -6.06 5.99
C PRO A 225 23.63 -5.22 5.85
N GLU A 226 24.24 -5.23 4.68
CA GLU A 226 25.45 -4.44 4.42
C GLU A 226 25.14 -2.94 4.37
N THR A 227 24.02 -2.55 3.75
CA THR A 227 23.51 -1.16 3.77
C THR A 227 23.34 -0.66 5.19
N VAL A 228 22.71 -1.46 6.06
CA VAL A 228 22.53 -1.12 7.49
C VAL A 228 23.87 -1.00 8.21
N ALA A 229 24.82 -1.92 7.95
CA ALA A 229 26.14 -1.87 8.56
C ALA A 229 26.92 -0.60 8.17
N ILE A 230 26.89 -0.21 6.89
CA ILE A 230 27.51 1.02 6.40
C ILE A 230 26.87 2.25 7.07
N ALA A 231 25.56 2.35 7.04
CA ALA A 231 24.83 3.49 7.61
C ALA A 231 25.15 3.66 9.10
N LYS A 232 25.13 2.56 9.86
CA LYS A 232 25.44 2.55 11.30
C LYS A 232 26.87 3.02 11.59
N ALA A 233 27.85 2.58 10.77
CA ALA A 233 29.24 2.99 10.92
C ALA A 233 29.46 4.49 10.70
N HIS A 234 28.58 5.14 9.93
CA HIS A 234 28.67 6.57 9.58
C HIS A 234 27.60 7.45 10.27
N ASN A 235 26.81 6.89 11.18
CA ASN A 235 25.73 7.59 11.91
C ASN A 235 24.73 8.31 10.98
N ILE A 236 24.29 7.62 9.93
CA ILE A 236 23.22 8.04 9.01
C ILE A 236 22.08 7.04 9.06
N TYR A 237 20.89 7.46 8.64
CA TYR A 237 19.69 6.63 8.69
C TYR A 237 19.59 5.68 7.50
N THR A 238 18.69 4.69 7.64
CA THR A 238 18.31 3.76 6.57
C THR A 238 16.80 3.71 6.43
N PHE A 239 16.33 3.64 5.19
CA PHE A 239 14.92 3.41 4.87
C PHE A 239 14.79 2.25 3.90
N ASN A 240 13.99 1.23 4.26
CA ASN A 240 13.67 0.11 3.39
C ASN A 240 12.25 0.24 2.85
N ASP A 241 12.11 0.37 1.53
CA ASP A 241 10.82 0.23 0.86
C ASP A 241 10.54 -1.24 0.57
N ALA A 242 9.66 -1.82 1.39
CA ALA A 242 9.14 -3.17 1.30
C ALA A 242 7.63 -3.18 0.96
N ALA A 243 7.15 -2.15 0.25
CA ALA A 243 5.73 -1.96 -0.06
C ALA A 243 5.07 -3.16 -0.75
N ALA A 244 5.84 -3.99 -1.45
CA ALA A 244 5.34 -5.13 -2.22
C ALA A 244 5.99 -6.45 -1.76
N ASP A 245 6.30 -6.60 -0.49
CA ASP A 245 7.11 -7.72 -0.01
C ASP A 245 6.40 -8.70 0.94
N VAL A 246 5.13 -8.47 1.26
CA VAL A 246 4.32 -9.42 2.02
C VAL A 246 3.15 -9.93 1.17
N PRO A 247 2.81 -11.24 1.24
CA PRO A 247 3.45 -12.32 2.00
C PRO A 247 4.87 -12.66 1.52
N PRO A 248 5.69 -13.41 2.30
CA PRO A 248 5.40 -14.05 3.59
C PRO A 248 5.25 -13.03 4.73
N LYS A 249 4.39 -13.36 5.72
CA LYS A 249 4.12 -12.46 6.87
C LYS A 249 5.34 -12.23 7.75
N GLU A 250 6.30 -13.15 7.72
CA GLU A 250 7.56 -13.12 8.45
C GLU A 250 8.37 -11.86 8.14
N ARG A 251 8.29 -11.35 6.93
CA ARG A 251 8.99 -10.12 6.49
C ARG A 251 8.58 -8.87 7.26
N LEU A 252 7.38 -8.88 7.90
CA LEU A 252 6.95 -7.79 8.78
C LEU A 252 7.85 -7.62 10.01
N TRP A 253 8.51 -8.69 10.46
CA TRP A 253 9.46 -8.64 11.59
C TRP A 253 10.90 -8.89 11.19
N GLU A 254 11.18 -9.64 10.14
CA GLU A 254 12.53 -9.90 9.67
C GLU A 254 13.22 -8.64 9.16
N TYR A 255 12.54 -7.81 8.38
CA TYR A 255 13.15 -6.60 7.84
C TYR A 255 13.48 -5.53 8.89
N PRO A 256 12.62 -5.23 9.87
CA PRO A 256 13.01 -4.41 11.01
C PRO A 256 14.15 -5.03 11.83
N ALA A 257 14.18 -6.37 11.98
CA ALA A 257 15.24 -7.07 12.72
C ALA A 257 16.62 -7.02 12.04
N ILE A 258 16.70 -6.79 10.72
CA ILE A 258 17.97 -6.49 10.03
C ILE A 258 18.60 -5.21 10.60
N GLY A 259 17.77 -4.27 11.10
CA GLY A 259 18.23 -3.04 11.74
C GLY A 259 18.02 -1.79 10.89
N PHE A 260 17.20 -1.85 9.85
CA PHE A 260 16.76 -0.65 9.13
C PHE A 260 16.04 0.30 10.10
N ASP A 261 16.37 1.60 10.02
CA ASP A 261 15.77 2.61 10.91
C ASP A 261 14.28 2.81 10.62
N MET A 262 13.86 2.64 9.36
CA MET A 262 12.47 2.61 8.93
C MET A 262 12.25 1.54 7.85
N VAL A 263 11.08 0.89 7.90
CA VAL A 263 10.60 -0.07 6.90
C VAL A 263 9.14 0.22 6.60
N THR A 264 8.74 0.28 5.33
CA THR A 264 7.34 0.50 4.95
C THR A 264 6.75 -0.67 4.17
N PHE A 265 5.45 -0.96 4.44
CA PHE A 265 4.65 -1.95 3.72
C PHE A 265 3.34 -1.32 3.24
N SER A 266 2.81 -1.76 2.11
CA SER A 266 1.51 -1.31 1.61
C SER A 266 0.38 -2.08 2.28
N GLY A 267 -0.53 -1.36 2.95
CA GLY A 267 -1.69 -1.96 3.59
C GLY A 267 -2.81 -2.38 2.62
N GLY A 268 -2.88 -1.75 1.46
CA GLY A 268 -3.90 -2.02 0.43
C GLY A 268 -3.56 -3.15 -0.54
N LYS A 269 -2.42 -3.83 -0.33
CA LYS A 269 -2.03 -5.01 -1.09
C LYS A 269 -2.52 -6.30 -0.39
N ASP A 270 -1.65 -7.27 -0.19
CA ASP A 270 -2.01 -8.60 0.35
C ASP A 270 -2.42 -8.57 1.83
N ILE A 271 -2.08 -7.52 2.56
CA ILE A 271 -2.63 -7.26 3.91
C ILE A 271 -4.16 -7.07 3.86
N ARG A 272 -4.71 -6.65 2.70
CA ARG A 272 -6.15 -6.47 2.47
C ARG A 272 -6.79 -5.43 3.40
N GLY A 273 -6.04 -4.37 3.73
CA GLY A 273 -6.54 -3.17 4.37
C GLY A 273 -7.13 -2.17 3.37
N PRO A 274 -7.56 -0.98 3.83
CA PRO A 274 -7.94 0.10 2.94
C PRO A 274 -6.86 0.36 1.89
N GLN A 275 -7.25 0.56 0.64
CA GLN A 275 -6.28 0.75 -0.45
C GLN A 275 -5.31 1.91 -0.18
N ALA A 276 -5.82 3.01 0.36
CA ALA A 276 -5.04 4.16 0.78
C ALA A 276 -4.51 3.98 2.21
N SER A 277 -3.81 2.88 2.48
CA SER A 277 -3.17 2.62 3.77
C SER A 277 -1.77 2.05 3.61
N GLY A 278 -0.88 2.38 4.54
CA GLY A 278 0.47 1.87 4.64
C GLY A 278 0.90 1.70 6.10
N VAL A 279 1.74 0.70 6.33
CA VAL A 279 2.41 0.46 7.60
C VAL A 279 3.82 1.02 7.50
N LEU A 280 4.19 1.94 8.38
CA LEU A 280 5.57 2.37 8.58
C LEU A 280 6.02 1.86 9.95
N ILE A 281 7.09 1.08 9.99
CA ILE A 281 7.71 0.57 11.23
C ILE A 281 9.10 1.19 11.32
N GLY A 282 9.48 1.69 12.49
CA GLY A 282 10.79 2.29 12.65
C GLY A 282 11.11 2.68 14.08
N LYS A 283 12.29 3.26 14.29
CA LYS A 283 12.70 3.82 15.57
C LYS A 283 11.69 4.83 16.08
N GLU A 284 11.34 4.76 17.35
CA GLU A 284 10.30 5.61 17.99
C GLU A 284 10.49 7.09 17.70
N GLU A 285 11.73 7.57 17.74
CA GLU A 285 12.08 8.96 17.44
C GLU A 285 11.74 9.34 16.00
N LEU A 286 12.12 8.51 15.02
CA LEU A 286 11.86 8.77 13.60
C LEU A 286 10.38 8.66 13.25
N ILE A 287 9.67 7.74 13.89
CA ILE A 287 8.22 7.63 13.74
C ILE A 287 7.53 8.87 14.33
N HIS A 288 8.00 9.39 15.48
CA HIS A 288 7.51 10.63 16.03
C HIS A 288 7.72 11.81 15.06
N TYR A 289 8.91 11.95 14.49
CA TYR A 289 9.19 13.00 13.50
C TYR A 289 8.33 12.85 12.23
N SER A 290 8.06 11.61 11.82
CA SER A 290 7.15 11.33 10.70
C SER A 290 5.72 11.77 11.00
N LEU A 291 5.21 11.50 12.20
CA LEU A 291 3.89 11.93 12.66
C LEU A 291 3.77 13.47 12.67
N LEU A 292 4.82 14.18 13.07
CA LEU A 292 4.84 15.64 13.03
C LEU A 292 4.81 16.23 11.61
N ASN A 293 5.16 15.45 10.59
CA ASN A 293 5.18 15.86 9.19
C ASN A 293 3.91 15.45 8.41
N MET A 294 2.88 14.89 9.08
CA MET A 294 1.63 14.47 8.45
C MET A 294 0.39 15.11 9.09
N SER A 295 -0.77 14.79 8.54
CA SER A 295 -2.08 15.10 9.16
C SER A 295 -2.19 14.43 10.54
N PRO A 296 -2.77 15.08 11.58
CA PRO A 296 -3.62 16.27 11.48
C PRO A 296 -2.87 17.59 11.46
N GLN A 297 -1.55 17.58 11.57
CA GLN A 297 -0.75 18.80 11.61
C GLN A 297 -0.99 19.66 10.35
N GLU A 298 -1.18 20.98 10.55
CA GLU A 298 -1.33 21.94 9.46
C GLU A 298 0.05 22.37 8.93
N ASP A 299 0.09 22.84 7.69
CA ASP A 299 1.30 23.35 7.05
C ASP A 299 2.47 22.35 7.08
N ARG A 300 2.18 21.13 6.62
CA ARG A 300 3.12 19.99 6.52
C ARG A 300 3.03 19.33 5.16
N ILE A 301 4.14 18.82 4.69
CA ILE A 301 4.18 18.13 3.39
C ILE A 301 3.20 16.93 3.35
N GLY A 302 3.10 16.16 4.41
CA GLY A 302 2.20 15.01 4.50
C GLY A 302 0.75 15.38 4.84
N ARG A 303 0.38 16.68 4.91
CA ARG A 303 -0.99 17.10 5.18
C ARG A 303 -1.97 16.63 4.10
N CYS A 304 -1.54 16.55 2.86
CA CYS A 304 -2.34 16.04 1.75
C CYS A 304 -2.54 14.51 1.81
N CYS A 305 -1.67 13.79 2.49
CA CYS A 305 -1.75 12.34 2.72
C CYS A 305 -2.56 12.00 3.97
N LYS A 306 -3.67 12.72 4.19
CA LYS A 306 -4.52 12.62 5.38
C LYS A 306 -4.97 11.19 5.63
N VAL A 307 -4.76 10.69 6.84
CA VAL A 307 -5.26 9.42 7.33
C VAL A 307 -6.43 9.66 8.28
N GLY A 308 -7.56 9.01 8.02
CA GLY A 308 -8.74 9.05 8.89
C GLY A 308 -8.78 7.85 9.82
N LYS A 309 -9.59 7.94 10.87
CA LYS A 309 -9.82 6.81 11.80
C LYS A 309 -10.32 5.55 11.09
N GLU A 310 -11.06 5.70 9.99
CA GLU A 310 -11.55 4.61 9.14
C GLU A 310 -10.37 3.81 8.54
N THR A 311 -9.38 4.52 8.03
CA THR A 311 -8.16 3.93 7.47
C THR A 311 -7.33 3.26 8.57
N ILE A 312 -7.20 3.92 9.74
CA ILE A 312 -6.43 3.39 10.87
C ILE A 312 -7.06 2.09 11.37
N PHE A 313 -8.34 2.08 11.73
CA PHE A 313 -9.02 0.88 12.21
C PHE A 313 -9.05 -0.23 11.15
N GLY A 314 -9.28 0.14 9.89
CA GLY A 314 -9.27 -0.81 8.78
C GLY A 314 -7.91 -1.49 8.61
N LEU A 315 -6.82 -0.72 8.64
CA LEU A 315 -5.47 -1.28 8.52
C LEU A 315 -5.10 -2.15 9.71
N LEU A 316 -5.39 -1.71 10.94
CA LEU A 316 -5.08 -2.50 12.14
C LEU A 316 -5.77 -3.86 12.12
N LYS A 317 -7.05 -3.91 11.73
CA LYS A 317 -7.77 -5.18 11.65
C LYS A 317 -7.26 -6.06 10.52
N ALA A 318 -6.98 -5.49 9.37
CA ALA A 318 -6.42 -6.22 8.24
C ALA A 318 -5.06 -6.82 8.58
N LEU A 319 -4.18 -6.04 9.21
CA LEU A 319 -2.86 -6.51 9.65
C LEU A 319 -2.98 -7.62 10.70
N GLU A 320 -3.89 -7.49 11.67
CA GLU A 320 -4.17 -8.54 12.66
C GLU A 320 -4.61 -9.84 12.00
N LEU A 321 -5.54 -9.78 11.05
CA LEU A 321 -6.01 -10.95 10.31
C LEU A 321 -4.88 -11.57 9.49
N PHE A 322 -4.08 -10.75 8.78
CA PHE A 322 -2.98 -11.20 7.96
C PHE A 322 -1.88 -11.92 8.76
N VAL A 323 -1.48 -11.36 9.91
CA VAL A 323 -0.45 -11.97 10.77
C VAL A 323 -0.91 -13.32 11.35
N ASN A 324 -2.21 -13.45 11.64
CA ASN A 324 -2.80 -14.68 12.21
C ASN A 324 -3.33 -15.65 11.14
N GLU A 325 -3.16 -15.35 9.84
CA GLU A 325 -3.64 -16.21 8.76
C GLU A 325 -2.87 -17.52 8.70
N ASP A 326 -3.60 -18.62 8.55
CA ASP A 326 -3.04 -19.93 8.23
C ASP A 326 -2.83 -20.01 6.71
N PHE A 327 -1.60 -19.75 6.27
CA PHE A 327 -1.26 -19.68 4.86
C PHE A 327 -1.40 -21.03 4.16
N ASP A 328 -1.13 -22.15 4.83
CA ASP A 328 -1.25 -23.49 4.24
C ASP A 328 -2.73 -23.86 3.99
N ALA A 329 -3.60 -23.46 4.92
CA ALA A 329 -5.04 -23.61 4.73
C ALA A 329 -5.56 -22.73 3.58
N GLU A 330 -5.07 -21.49 3.45
CA GLU A 330 -5.42 -20.62 2.31
C GLU A 330 -4.89 -21.18 0.99
N LEU A 331 -3.65 -21.68 0.96
CA LEU A 331 -3.07 -22.28 -0.23
C LEU A 331 -3.90 -23.48 -0.73
N SER A 332 -4.40 -24.31 0.19
CA SER A 332 -5.29 -25.42 -0.15
C SER A 332 -6.60 -24.97 -0.81
N LYS A 333 -7.15 -23.81 -0.39
CA LYS A 333 -8.33 -23.21 -1.03
C LYS A 333 -8.03 -22.74 -2.46
N TYR A 334 -6.84 -22.16 -2.67
CA TYR A 334 -6.43 -21.70 -4.00
C TYR A 334 -6.21 -22.87 -4.95
N ASP A 335 -5.63 -23.97 -4.47
CA ASP A 335 -5.50 -25.21 -5.25
C ASP A 335 -6.87 -25.80 -5.64
N ALA A 336 -7.84 -25.81 -4.72
CA ALA A 336 -9.20 -26.25 -5.01
C ALA A 336 -9.89 -25.38 -6.08
N ARG A 337 -9.72 -24.05 -6.04
CA ARG A 337 -10.20 -23.12 -7.07
C ARG A 337 -9.58 -23.40 -8.44
N ALA A 338 -8.26 -23.63 -8.47
CA ALA A 338 -7.55 -23.98 -9.71
C ALA A 338 -8.05 -25.31 -10.29
N GLN A 339 -8.41 -26.28 -9.44
CA GLN A 339 -8.96 -27.56 -9.86
C GLN A 339 -10.34 -27.39 -10.51
N ILE A 340 -11.23 -26.55 -9.96
CA ILE A 340 -12.54 -26.25 -10.55
C ILE A 340 -12.37 -25.70 -11.98
N ILE A 341 -11.47 -24.75 -12.16
CA ILE A 341 -11.18 -24.19 -13.49
C ILE A 341 -10.60 -25.26 -14.42
N THR A 342 -9.65 -26.06 -13.94
CA THR A 342 -9.02 -27.14 -14.72
C THR A 342 -10.05 -28.14 -15.21
N ASP A 343 -10.94 -28.60 -14.33
CA ASP A 343 -11.98 -29.59 -14.70
C ASP A 343 -12.94 -29.06 -15.74
N ALA A 344 -13.27 -27.79 -15.72
CA ALA A 344 -14.14 -27.17 -16.70
C ALA A 344 -13.51 -27.07 -18.10
N VAL A 345 -12.19 -26.80 -18.17
CA VAL A 345 -11.52 -26.50 -19.45
C VAL A 345 -10.78 -27.66 -20.08
N LYS A 346 -10.53 -28.77 -19.36
CA LYS A 346 -9.75 -29.91 -19.85
C LYS A 346 -10.31 -30.56 -21.15
N LYS A 347 -11.62 -30.54 -21.34
CA LYS A 347 -12.27 -31.07 -22.55
C LYS A 347 -11.92 -30.30 -23.84
N PHE A 348 -11.38 -29.11 -23.72
CA PHE A 348 -10.96 -28.27 -24.84
C PHE A 348 -9.48 -28.41 -25.21
N GLY A 349 -8.75 -29.36 -24.59
CA GLY A 349 -7.31 -29.49 -24.77
C GLY A 349 -6.49 -28.49 -23.97
N VAL A 350 -7.10 -27.91 -22.94
CA VAL A 350 -6.42 -27.00 -22.01
C VAL A 350 -5.93 -27.79 -20.80
N THR A 351 -4.64 -27.71 -20.50
CA THR A 351 -3.99 -28.49 -19.44
C THR A 351 -3.35 -27.57 -18.39
N PRO A 352 -3.43 -27.94 -17.11
CA PRO A 352 -2.78 -27.14 -16.07
C PRO A 352 -1.25 -27.25 -16.19
N LEU A 353 -0.57 -26.15 -15.93
CA LEU A 353 0.87 -26.10 -15.71
C LEU A 353 1.18 -26.21 -14.21
N PRO A 354 2.40 -26.62 -13.84
CA PRO A 354 2.81 -26.61 -12.44
C PRO A 354 2.55 -25.26 -11.78
N ARG A 355 2.01 -25.27 -10.56
CA ARG A 355 1.85 -24.06 -9.74
C ARG A 355 3.22 -23.41 -9.51
N VAL A 356 3.32 -22.11 -9.76
CA VAL A 356 4.51 -21.34 -9.45
C VAL A 356 4.32 -20.72 -8.07
N PHE A 357 5.14 -21.15 -7.12
CA PHE A 357 5.16 -20.62 -5.76
C PHE A 357 6.56 -20.85 -5.17
N ASP A 358 7.30 -19.78 -4.93
CA ASP A 358 8.61 -19.80 -4.28
C ASP A 358 8.58 -18.89 -3.06
N PRO A 359 8.54 -19.42 -1.83
CA PRO A 359 8.52 -18.62 -0.60
C PRO A 359 9.72 -17.68 -0.44
N GLN A 360 10.81 -17.94 -1.14
CA GLN A 360 12.02 -17.12 -1.10
C GLN A 360 12.07 -16.03 -2.18
N ALA A 361 11.12 -16.02 -3.11
CA ALA A 361 11.07 -15.02 -4.16
C ALA A 361 10.93 -13.61 -3.58
N LEU A 362 11.45 -12.62 -4.31
CA LEU A 362 11.24 -11.21 -3.98
C LEU A 362 9.80 -10.78 -4.29
N GLY A 363 9.36 -9.75 -3.60
CA GLY A 363 8.01 -9.21 -3.76
C GLY A 363 6.93 -10.04 -3.05
N ASN A 364 5.69 -9.72 -3.35
CA ASN A 364 4.52 -10.44 -2.83
C ASN A 364 4.52 -11.89 -3.31
N VAL A 365 4.82 -12.82 -2.43
CA VAL A 365 4.86 -14.24 -2.75
C VAL A 365 3.45 -14.81 -2.68
N THR A 366 2.79 -14.82 -3.82
CA THR A 366 1.46 -15.41 -4.00
C THR A 366 1.48 -16.50 -5.07
N PRO A 367 0.76 -17.62 -4.84
CA PRO A 367 0.75 -18.70 -5.81
C PRO A 367 0.10 -18.27 -7.13
N ARG A 368 0.71 -18.69 -8.24
CA ARG A 368 0.21 -18.48 -9.59
C ARG A 368 -0.15 -19.80 -10.24
N TYR A 369 -1.30 -19.80 -10.87
CA TYR A 369 -1.87 -20.92 -11.60
C TYR A 369 -1.92 -20.56 -13.07
N SER A 370 -1.49 -21.49 -13.92
CA SER A 370 -1.46 -21.27 -15.36
C SER A 370 -1.93 -22.51 -16.09
N TRP A 371 -2.45 -22.29 -17.30
CA TRP A 371 -2.94 -23.36 -18.19
C TRP A 371 -2.34 -23.19 -19.57
N HIS A 372 -2.00 -24.30 -20.18
CA HIS A 372 -1.54 -24.40 -21.58
C HIS A 372 -2.70 -24.76 -22.49
N ILE A 373 -2.82 -24.04 -23.60
CA ILE A 373 -3.78 -24.28 -24.66
C ILE A 373 -3.09 -25.12 -25.74
N ASP A 374 -3.67 -26.26 -26.12
CA ASP A 374 -3.21 -27.02 -27.27
C ASP A 374 -3.67 -26.33 -28.57
N PRO A 375 -2.75 -25.69 -29.33
CA PRO A 375 -3.12 -24.93 -30.52
C PRO A 375 -3.67 -25.79 -31.65
N ALA A 376 -3.45 -27.11 -31.61
CA ALA A 376 -4.03 -28.05 -32.58
C ALA A 376 -5.52 -28.30 -32.30
N LYS A 377 -6.00 -28.02 -31.07
CA LYS A 377 -7.40 -28.25 -30.68
C LYS A 377 -8.19 -26.97 -30.56
N LEU A 378 -7.53 -25.86 -30.23
CA LEU A 378 -8.19 -24.59 -29.92
C LEU A 378 -7.40 -23.42 -30.51
N ASN A 379 -7.94 -22.80 -31.55
CA ASN A 379 -7.29 -21.68 -32.24
C ASN A 379 -7.53 -20.35 -31.52
N ILE A 380 -6.90 -20.22 -30.35
CA ILE A 380 -6.91 -18.97 -29.53
C ILE A 380 -5.63 -18.90 -28.72
N THR A 381 -5.10 -17.70 -28.55
CA THR A 381 -3.93 -17.44 -27.72
C THR A 381 -4.30 -17.12 -26.28
N GLY A 382 -3.35 -17.28 -25.34
CA GLY A 382 -3.54 -16.91 -23.94
C GLY A 382 -3.90 -15.43 -23.75
N PRO A 383 -3.21 -14.47 -24.40
CA PRO A 383 -3.61 -13.05 -24.36
C PRO A 383 -5.04 -12.80 -24.82
N GLU A 384 -5.50 -13.47 -25.90
CA GLU A 384 -6.88 -13.34 -26.37
C GLU A 384 -7.89 -13.90 -25.36
N VAL A 385 -7.57 -14.99 -24.66
CA VAL A 385 -8.41 -15.51 -23.57
C VAL A 385 -8.55 -14.45 -22.48
N ILE A 386 -7.44 -13.83 -22.03
CA ILE A 386 -7.46 -12.79 -21.01
C ILE A 386 -8.29 -11.57 -21.47
N GLN A 387 -8.13 -11.16 -22.73
CA GLN A 387 -8.90 -10.04 -23.26
C GLN A 387 -10.40 -10.35 -23.30
N LYS A 388 -10.79 -11.52 -23.80
CA LYS A 388 -12.18 -11.94 -23.84
C LYS A 388 -12.81 -12.04 -22.44
N LEU A 389 -12.06 -12.50 -21.45
CA LEU A 389 -12.49 -12.50 -20.03
C LEU A 389 -12.73 -11.08 -19.52
N ALA A 390 -11.85 -10.12 -19.83
CA ALA A 390 -11.98 -8.74 -19.42
C ALA A 390 -13.21 -8.05 -20.07
N ASP A 391 -13.61 -8.49 -21.25
CA ASP A 391 -14.75 -7.93 -21.99
C ASP A 391 -16.10 -8.55 -21.56
N THR A 392 -16.12 -9.55 -20.66
CA THR A 392 -17.37 -10.14 -20.15
C THR A 392 -18.24 -9.12 -19.40
N ARG A 393 -19.56 -9.29 -19.47
CA ARG A 393 -20.56 -8.41 -18.83
C ARG A 393 -21.64 -9.29 -18.16
N PRO A 394 -22.28 -8.85 -17.06
CA PRO A 394 -22.14 -7.54 -16.41
C PRO A 394 -20.91 -7.42 -15.50
N ILE A 395 -20.14 -8.50 -15.32
CA ILE A 395 -18.93 -8.53 -14.50
C ILE A 395 -17.76 -8.93 -15.42
N GLY A 396 -16.73 -8.06 -15.48
CA GLY A 396 -15.48 -8.38 -16.16
C GLY A 396 -14.58 -9.28 -15.33
N ILE A 397 -13.71 -10.05 -15.97
CA ILE A 397 -12.74 -10.91 -15.28
C ILE A 397 -11.33 -10.50 -15.71
N GLY A 398 -10.53 -10.03 -14.77
CA GLY A 398 -9.15 -9.62 -15.03
C GLY A 398 -8.89 -8.14 -14.96
N SER A 399 -7.94 -7.63 -15.71
CA SER A 399 -7.70 -6.20 -15.85
C SER A 399 -8.61 -5.62 -16.92
N MET A 400 -9.03 -4.38 -16.73
CA MET A 400 -9.58 -3.58 -17.84
C MET A 400 -8.56 -3.64 -18.97
N GLY A 401 -9.03 -4.01 -20.17
CA GLY A 401 -8.18 -4.20 -21.35
C GLY A 401 -7.28 -3.01 -21.67
N ALA A 402 -6.38 -3.17 -22.62
CA ALA A 402 -5.36 -2.20 -23.03
C ALA A 402 -5.85 -0.73 -23.21
N GLY A 403 -7.17 -0.50 -23.34
CA GLY A 403 -7.79 0.82 -23.32
C GLY A 403 -7.70 1.56 -21.98
N ALA A 404 -7.70 0.87 -20.83
CA ALA A 404 -7.47 1.50 -19.53
C ALA A 404 -5.98 1.78 -19.28
N SER A 405 -5.10 1.08 -19.97
CA SER A 405 -3.68 1.39 -20.06
C SER A 405 -3.42 2.71 -20.84
N GLY A 406 -4.40 3.24 -21.53
CA GLY A 406 -4.32 4.57 -22.17
C GLY A 406 -4.17 5.74 -21.20
N MET A 407 -4.48 5.53 -19.89
CA MET A 407 -4.12 6.47 -18.81
C MET A 407 -2.73 6.22 -18.20
N ARG A 408 -2.10 5.09 -18.46
CA ARG A 408 -0.64 4.99 -18.30
C ARG A 408 -0.04 5.84 -19.43
N GLY A 409 -0.01 7.14 -19.16
CA GLY A 409 0.44 8.15 -20.07
C GLY A 409 1.69 7.66 -20.78
N ARG A 410 1.70 7.87 -22.06
CA ARG A 410 2.83 7.78 -22.96
C ARG A 410 4.09 8.39 -22.37
N ASN A 411 4.59 7.80 -21.30
CA ASN A 411 5.96 8.01 -20.86
C ASN A 411 6.77 6.92 -21.56
N PRO A 412 7.54 7.24 -22.61
CA PRO A 412 8.42 6.29 -23.28
C PRO A 412 9.43 5.69 -22.29
N ASP A 413 9.73 6.37 -21.19
CA ASP A 413 10.58 5.85 -20.11
C ASP A 413 9.85 4.86 -19.20
N ALA A 414 8.51 4.85 -19.16
CA ALA A 414 7.74 3.87 -18.42
C ALA A 414 7.74 2.48 -19.07
N ALA A 415 8.04 2.38 -20.36
CA ALA A 415 8.19 1.11 -21.06
C ALA A 415 9.43 0.32 -20.61
N ALA A 416 10.43 1.01 -20.04
CA ALA A 416 11.64 0.40 -19.51
C ALA A 416 11.52 0.01 -18.02
N VAL A 417 10.42 0.42 -17.34
CA VAL A 417 10.21 0.23 -15.89
C VAL A 417 9.00 -0.67 -15.62
N ASP A 418 8.57 -1.42 -16.59
CA ASP A 418 7.27 -2.08 -16.63
C ASP A 418 7.18 -3.31 -15.75
N ASP A 419 7.95 -3.41 -14.66
CA ASP A 419 7.81 -4.61 -13.85
C ASP A 419 8.15 -4.56 -12.37
N HIS A 420 7.88 -3.44 -11.73
CA HIS A 420 8.14 -3.34 -10.30
C HIS A 420 6.88 -3.56 -9.47
N GLY A 421 6.47 -4.80 -9.34
CA GLY A 421 5.32 -5.22 -8.54
C GLY A 421 4.23 -5.97 -9.31
N GLY A 422 4.36 -6.10 -10.59
CA GLY A 422 3.54 -6.99 -11.40
C GLY A 422 4.43 -8.14 -11.88
N HIS A 423 4.29 -9.27 -11.35
CA HIS A 423 4.92 -10.52 -11.69
C HIS A 423 4.93 -10.80 -13.20
N HIS A 424 5.93 -10.33 -13.92
CA HIS A 424 6.20 -10.76 -15.27
C HIS A 424 7.26 -11.85 -15.24
N GLY A 425 6.78 -13.05 -15.32
CA GLY A 425 7.62 -14.19 -15.63
C GLY A 425 8.26 -14.04 -17.03
N PRO A 426 9.17 -14.97 -17.40
CA PRO A 426 9.81 -15.02 -18.73
C PRO A 426 8.79 -14.88 -19.84
N PRO A 427 9.20 -14.51 -21.08
CA PRO A 427 8.29 -14.24 -22.19
C PRO A 427 7.22 -15.33 -22.26
N ARG A 428 5.97 -14.92 -22.05
CA ARG A 428 4.84 -15.85 -21.86
C ARG A 428 4.67 -16.64 -23.14
N ASN A 429 4.65 -17.97 -23.00
CA ASN A 429 4.22 -18.83 -24.07
C ASN A 429 2.86 -18.30 -24.58
N PRO A 430 2.73 -17.90 -25.86
CA PRO A 430 1.49 -17.34 -26.39
C PRO A 430 0.29 -18.29 -26.21
N ASN A 431 0.55 -19.57 -26.07
CA ASN A 431 -0.45 -20.60 -25.84
C ASN A 431 -0.71 -20.87 -24.35
N SER A 432 -0.46 -19.90 -23.46
CA SER A 432 -0.75 -20.05 -22.04
C SER A 432 -1.40 -18.79 -21.46
N PHE A 433 -2.26 -19.01 -20.45
CA PHE A 433 -2.83 -17.94 -19.63
C PHE A 433 -2.74 -18.32 -18.16
N GLY A 434 -2.85 -17.36 -17.25
CA GLY A 434 -2.70 -17.64 -15.83
C GLY A 434 -3.39 -16.60 -14.94
N PHE A 435 -3.69 -17.04 -13.71
CA PHE A 435 -4.46 -16.30 -12.73
C PHE A 435 -3.79 -16.30 -11.35
N ALA A 436 -4.00 -15.21 -10.63
CA ALA A 436 -3.84 -15.11 -9.19
C ALA A 436 -5.21 -15.36 -8.55
N LEU A 437 -5.38 -16.46 -7.79
CA LEU A 437 -6.69 -16.90 -7.30
C LEU A 437 -6.96 -16.53 -5.83
N TRP A 438 -6.01 -15.90 -5.17
CA TRP A 438 -6.06 -15.64 -3.74
C TRP A 438 -7.09 -14.55 -3.33
N GLN A 439 -7.47 -13.65 -4.23
CA GLN A 439 -8.47 -12.61 -3.95
C GLN A 439 -9.91 -13.02 -4.24
N LEU A 440 -10.12 -14.15 -4.89
CA LEU A 440 -11.45 -14.57 -5.28
C LEU A 440 -12.40 -14.75 -4.10
N LYS A 441 -13.63 -14.32 -4.27
CA LYS A 441 -14.74 -14.62 -3.38
C LYS A 441 -15.31 -16.01 -3.69
N GLU A 442 -16.15 -16.51 -2.80
CA GLU A 442 -16.86 -17.76 -3.03
C GLU A 442 -17.72 -17.68 -4.30
N GLY A 443 -17.59 -18.67 -5.17
CA GLY A 443 -18.31 -18.77 -6.45
C GLY A 443 -17.66 -18.03 -7.62
N GLU A 444 -16.66 -17.16 -7.41
CA GLU A 444 -15.99 -16.46 -8.53
C GLU A 444 -15.08 -17.40 -9.34
N ASP A 445 -14.59 -18.46 -8.75
CA ASP A 445 -13.89 -19.57 -9.43
C ASP A 445 -14.79 -20.29 -10.44
N LYS A 446 -16.05 -20.57 -10.08
CA LYS A 446 -17.05 -21.14 -10.96
C LYS A 446 -17.43 -20.17 -12.09
N LEU A 447 -17.60 -18.88 -11.75
CA LEU A 447 -17.86 -17.85 -12.75
C LEU A 447 -16.75 -17.79 -13.81
N ILE A 448 -15.48 -17.84 -13.38
CA ILE A 448 -14.33 -17.88 -14.28
C ILE A 448 -14.38 -19.13 -15.15
N ALA A 449 -14.63 -20.28 -14.55
CA ALA A 449 -14.73 -21.56 -15.27
C ALA A 449 -15.82 -21.53 -16.34
N ASP A 450 -17.02 -21.03 -16.00
CA ASP A 450 -18.16 -20.93 -16.93
C ASP A 450 -17.83 -19.99 -18.10
N ARG A 451 -17.22 -18.83 -17.83
CA ARG A 451 -16.82 -17.89 -18.88
C ARG A 451 -15.75 -18.44 -19.80
N LEU A 452 -14.79 -19.19 -19.29
CA LEU A 452 -13.80 -19.88 -20.12
C LEU A 452 -14.47 -20.93 -21.03
N VAL A 453 -15.43 -21.69 -20.52
CA VAL A 453 -16.21 -22.66 -21.32
C VAL A 453 -17.00 -21.94 -22.42
N GLU A 454 -17.63 -20.81 -22.13
CA GLU A 454 -18.34 -20.01 -23.15
C GLU A 454 -17.39 -19.54 -24.25
N ILE A 455 -16.23 -18.97 -23.87
CA ILE A 455 -15.20 -18.47 -24.79
C ILE A 455 -14.71 -19.61 -25.70
N PHE A 456 -14.34 -20.76 -25.14
CA PHE A 456 -13.79 -21.88 -25.90
C PHE A 456 -14.84 -22.53 -26.81
N ASN A 457 -16.09 -22.65 -26.36
CA ASN A 457 -17.18 -23.09 -27.23
C ASN A 457 -17.41 -22.13 -28.42
N ALA A 458 -17.28 -20.82 -28.22
CA ALA A 458 -17.42 -19.88 -29.32
C ALA A 458 -16.26 -19.99 -30.33
N VAL A 459 -15.03 -20.24 -29.86
CA VAL A 459 -13.87 -20.45 -30.73
C VAL A 459 -14.00 -21.73 -31.57
N LEU A 460 -14.55 -22.83 -31.01
CA LEU A 460 -14.76 -24.09 -31.74
C LEU A 460 -15.86 -23.99 -32.79
N LYS A 461 -16.75 -22.98 -32.72
CA LYS A 461 -17.83 -22.79 -33.69
C LYS A 461 -17.45 -21.80 -34.79
N ALA A 462 -16.38 -21.07 -34.62
CA ALA A 462 -15.87 -20.07 -35.57
C ALA A 462 -14.89 -20.67 -36.57
#